data_360021e57d4ce1ad947046b35177bf06
#
_entry.id   360021e57d4ce1ad947046b35177bf06
#
_cell.length_a   1.000
_cell.length_b   1.000
_cell.length_c   1.000
_cell.angle_alpha   90.00
_cell.angle_beta   90.00
_cell.angle_gamma   90.00
#
_symmetry.space_group_name_H-M   'P 1'
#
loop_
_entity.id
_entity.type
_entity.pdbx_description
1 polymer ?
#
loop_
_entity_poly.entity_id
_entity_poly.type
_entity_poly.pdbx_seq_one_letter_code
_entity_poly.pdbx_strand_id
1 'polypeptide(L)'
;MEREIRNFILIVVDSLRQDHVSFYNKGRPVFEGVRACETPNIDAFARRSVVFTNMYPCGLPTIPVRTELLTGEVTLPHRPWRPLLPSPLDITAAELLAREGFVNAMVTDTYHLFKPDMNFHRGFHAFRWIRGQEYDAYTSHWPRKRKVEDYVSDKYPEHWRRLVARYLANTEDFESEEDYFAYRVVMEAVEWLERNREHRRVFLWVDLFDPHEPWDPPPRFDTYTDPSYDGPRLILPMGGPAESWATPEQVRYIRGLYAGEVSFVDYCLGILFKRLEELGFFEDSLIVLTADHGHPLADHGKFLKGPDRMYSELLKIPFIVYYPGCEHRVVDALAWLPDVLPTALELLGLGGAARGLEGRSFAPVLRGEAEEHRDFVIMGYHEAPDRCVRTKEWSYVRRPAGQPDELYNLVEDPRERVNLVDERRDVAARLASAFGPQFFREPVTAVKGLQAKYELSHTGL
;
A
#
# COMPACT_ATOMS: atom_id res chain seq x y z
N MET A 1 32.24 -5.42 -14.62
CA MET A 1 32.24 -5.15 -13.17
C MET A 1 30.80 -4.82 -12.80
N GLU A 2 30.20 -5.61 -11.91
CA GLU A 2 28.91 -5.25 -11.34
C GLU A 2 29.06 -3.89 -10.65
N ARG A 3 28.15 -2.97 -10.92
CA ARG A 3 28.13 -1.67 -10.25
C ARG A 3 27.72 -1.89 -8.79
N GLU A 4 28.47 -1.33 -7.85
CA GLU A 4 28.16 -1.40 -6.43
C GLU A 4 26.85 -0.65 -6.15
N ILE A 5 25.89 -1.31 -5.49
CA ILE A 5 24.66 -0.67 -5.02
C ILE A 5 24.96 -0.05 -3.66
N ARG A 6 24.84 1.28 -3.56
CA ARG A 6 25.20 2.04 -2.37
C ARG A 6 24.00 2.61 -1.63
N ASN A 7 22.94 2.91 -2.36
CA ASN A 7 21.76 3.59 -1.83
C ASN A 7 20.55 2.68 -1.90
N PHE A 8 19.60 2.92 -0.99
CA PHE A 8 18.30 2.27 -1.01
C PHE A 8 17.20 3.34 -0.99
N ILE A 9 16.33 3.32 -1.99
CA ILE A 9 15.16 4.20 -2.08
C ILE A 9 13.92 3.31 -2.11
N LEU A 10 13.11 3.39 -1.07
CA LEU A 10 11.86 2.65 -0.94
C LEU A 10 10.69 3.64 -1.09
N ILE A 11 9.87 3.41 -2.11
CA ILE A 11 8.68 4.20 -2.41
C ILE A 11 7.47 3.33 -2.14
N VAL A 12 6.65 3.72 -1.17
CA VAL A 12 5.41 3.03 -0.79
C VAL A 12 4.23 3.94 -1.13
N VAL A 13 3.26 3.41 -1.85
CA VAL A 13 2.04 4.13 -2.28
C VAL A 13 0.85 3.41 -1.67
N ASP A 14 0.21 4.04 -0.68
CA ASP A 14 -0.90 3.43 0.06
C ASP A 14 -2.10 3.15 -0.84
N SER A 15 -2.70 1.99 -0.70
CA SER A 15 -3.93 1.62 -1.42
C SER A 15 -3.82 1.61 -2.95
N LEU A 16 -2.61 1.58 -3.53
CA LEU A 16 -2.44 1.55 -4.98
C LEU A 16 -2.73 0.15 -5.54
N ARG A 17 -3.82 0.03 -6.28
CA ARG A 17 -4.21 -1.20 -6.98
C ARG A 17 -3.25 -1.51 -8.13
N GLN A 18 -2.83 -2.77 -8.23
CA GLN A 18 -1.99 -3.22 -9.34
C GLN A 18 -2.68 -3.00 -10.70
N ASP A 19 -3.98 -3.27 -10.79
CA ASP A 19 -4.76 -3.17 -12.03
C ASP A 19 -5.08 -1.72 -12.46
N HIS A 20 -4.75 -0.70 -11.65
CA HIS A 20 -4.83 0.71 -12.00
C HIS A 20 -3.49 1.28 -12.47
N VAL A 21 -2.41 0.54 -12.39
CA VAL A 21 -1.14 0.89 -13.05
C VAL A 21 -1.18 0.39 -14.49
N SER A 22 -1.09 1.31 -15.46
CA SER A 22 -1.31 1.01 -16.89
C SER A 22 -0.34 0.00 -17.46
N PHE A 23 0.86 -0.16 -16.90
CA PHE A 23 1.80 -1.22 -17.25
C PHE A 23 1.20 -2.63 -17.03
N TYR A 24 0.54 -2.87 -15.89
CA TYR A 24 -0.01 -4.19 -15.56
C TYR A 24 -1.30 -4.50 -16.32
N ASN A 25 -2.19 -3.53 -16.45
CA ASN A 25 -3.47 -3.74 -17.16
C ASN A 25 -3.40 -3.50 -18.66
N LYS A 26 -2.22 -3.14 -19.17
CA LYS A 26 -1.96 -2.85 -20.62
C LYS A 26 -2.85 -1.73 -21.14
N GLY A 27 -3.10 -0.70 -20.32
CA GLY A 27 -3.94 0.44 -20.66
C GLY A 27 -5.44 0.11 -20.83
N ARG A 28 -5.93 -0.99 -20.25
CA ARG A 28 -7.35 -1.37 -20.34
C ARG A 28 -8.15 -0.80 -19.18
N PRO A 29 -9.42 -0.42 -19.41
CA PRO A 29 -10.31 -0.05 -18.32
C PRO A 29 -10.51 -1.21 -17.34
N VAL A 30 -10.48 -0.90 -16.03
CA VAL A 30 -10.78 -1.88 -14.96
C VAL A 30 -12.30 -2.05 -14.81
N PHE A 31 -13.03 -0.97 -14.96
CA PHE A 31 -14.49 -0.90 -14.79
C PHE A 31 -15.17 -0.40 -16.05
N GLU A 32 -16.35 -0.95 -16.33
CA GLU A 32 -17.21 -0.46 -17.38
C GLU A 32 -17.66 0.97 -17.10
N GLY A 33 -17.63 1.84 -18.10
CA GLY A 33 -18.00 3.24 -18.01
C GLY A 33 -17.00 4.13 -17.25
N VAL A 34 -15.83 3.61 -16.89
CA VAL A 34 -14.70 4.39 -16.34
C VAL A 34 -13.52 4.27 -17.30
N ARG A 35 -12.95 5.40 -17.71
CA ARG A 35 -11.78 5.42 -18.59
C ARG A 35 -10.58 4.69 -17.93
N ALA A 36 -9.72 4.08 -18.74
CA ALA A 36 -8.48 3.46 -18.26
C ALA A 36 -7.61 4.49 -17.54
N CYS A 37 -7.13 4.13 -16.35
CA CYS A 37 -6.17 4.95 -15.61
C CYS A 37 -4.84 4.99 -16.36
N GLU A 38 -4.22 6.16 -16.44
CA GLU A 38 -2.96 6.41 -17.11
C GLU A 38 -1.85 6.68 -16.09
N THR A 39 -0.77 5.87 -16.17
CA THR A 39 0.40 6.00 -15.27
C THR A 39 1.70 6.00 -16.07
N PRO A 40 1.91 7.00 -16.97
CA PRO A 40 3.02 6.98 -17.91
C PRO A 40 4.40 7.02 -17.23
N ASN A 41 4.54 7.63 -16.06
CA ASN A 41 5.80 7.75 -15.33
C ASN A 41 6.17 6.42 -14.63
N ILE A 42 5.20 5.78 -13.97
CA ILE A 42 5.39 4.44 -13.41
C ILE A 42 5.68 3.44 -14.54
N ASP A 43 4.98 3.53 -15.66
CA ASP A 43 5.23 2.68 -16.84
C ASP A 43 6.64 2.85 -17.40
N ALA A 44 7.14 4.10 -17.46
CA ALA A 44 8.51 4.38 -17.90
C ALA A 44 9.54 3.79 -16.93
N PHE A 45 9.31 3.89 -15.63
CA PHE A 45 10.14 3.27 -14.61
C PHE A 45 10.09 1.73 -14.69
N ALA A 46 8.91 1.14 -14.91
CA ALA A 46 8.72 -0.29 -15.06
C ALA A 46 9.51 -0.86 -16.26
N ARG A 47 9.54 -0.15 -17.40
CA ARG A 47 10.26 -0.57 -18.61
C ARG A 47 11.78 -0.64 -18.47
N ARG A 48 12.34 -0.13 -17.41
CA ARG A 48 13.78 -0.21 -17.08
C ARG A 48 14.07 -1.02 -15.80
N SER A 49 13.09 -1.75 -15.31
CA SER A 49 13.09 -2.41 -14.01
C SER A 49 12.67 -3.89 -14.12
N VAL A 50 12.87 -4.65 -13.06
CA VAL A 50 12.26 -5.97 -12.87
C VAL A 50 10.87 -5.77 -12.25
N VAL A 51 9.84 -6.30 -12.90
CA VAL A 51 8.44 -6.11 -12.52
C VAL A 51 7.84 -7.44 -12.08
N PHE A 52 7.36 -7.50 -10.83
CA PHE A 52 6.66 -8.68 -10.30
C PHE A 52 5.16 -8.58 -10.56
N THR A 53 4.58 -9.66 -11.07
CA THR A 53 3.13 -9.75 -11.26
C THR A 53 2.41 -10.38 -10.06
N ASN A 54 3.13 -11.05 -9.16
CA ASN A 54 2.58 -11.77 -8.02
C ASN A 54 3.26 -11.35 -6.70
N MET A 55 3.12 -10.09 -6.32
CA MET A 55 3.54 -9.55 -5.02
C MET A 55 2.35 -9.34 -4.11
N TYR A 56 2.51 -9.72 -2.84
CA TYR A 56 1.44 -9.72 -1.84
C TYR A 56 1.92 -9.19 -0.48
N PRO A 57 1.07 -8.49 0.31
CA PRO A 57 1.32 -8.24 1.74
C PRO A 57 1.11 -9.53 2.55
N CYS A 58 1.50 -9.54 3.81
CA CYS A 58 1.16 -10.60 4.75
C CYS A 58 0.00 -10.18 5.65
N GLY A 59 0.22 -9.26 6.56
CA GLY A 59 -0.82 -8.69 7.42
C GLY A 59 -1.42 -7.44 6.83
N LEU A 60 -2.70 -7.22 7.05
CA LEU A 60 -3.45 -6.08 6.56
C LEU A 60 -4.07 -5.28 7.71
N PRO A 61 -4.33 -3.97 7.51
CA PRO A 61 -3.90 -3.13 6.41
C PRO A 61 -2.60 -2.36 6.75
N THR A 62 -2.51 -1.12 6.44
CA THR A 62 -1.48 -0.08 6.55
C THR A 62 -0.33 -0.33 7.55
N ILE A 63 -0.60 -0.41 8.86
CA ILE A 63 0.43 -0.53 9.91
C ILE A 63 1.10 -1.91 9.95
N PRO A 64 0.38 -3.05 9.89
CA PRO A 64 1.01 -4.36 9.76
C PRO A 64 1.94 -4.43 8.54
N VAL A 65 1.51 -3.95 7.38
CA VAL A 65 2.32 -3.98 6.16
C VAL A 65 3.59 -3.16 6.28
N ARG A 66 3.50 -1.95 6.85
CA ARG A 66 4.70 -1.11 7.06
C ARG A 66 5.65 -1.70 8.10
N THR A 67 5.11 -2.45 9.06
CA THR A 67 5.94 -3.26 9.96
C THR A 67 6.74 -4.30 9.18
N GLU A 68 6.11 -5.02 8.24
CA GLU A 68 6.78 -5.99 7.37
C GLU A 68 7.93 -5.38 6.57
N LEU A 69 7.66 -4.25 5.91
CA LEU A 69 8.67 -3.54 5.12
C LEU A 69 9.84 -3.04 5.97
N LEU A 70 9.56 -2.61 7.20
CA LEU A 70 10.55 -2.01 8.07
C LEU A 70 11.36 -3.03 8.87
N THR A 71 10.79 -4.21 9.15
CA THR A 71 11.42 -5.22 10.02
C THR A 71 11.75 -6.54 9.32
N GLY A 72 11.16 -6.82 8.16
CA GLY A 72 11.27 -8.12 7.48
C GLY A 72 10.58 -9.26 8.24
N GLU A 73 9.66 -8.94 9.16
CA GLU A 73 8.91 -9.93 9.93
C GLU A 73 7.60 -10.31 9.25
N VAL A 74 7.14 -11.53 9.52
CA VAL A 74 5.79 -12.01 9.18
C VAL A 74 4.83 -11.50 10.26
N THR A 75 3.94 -10.57 9.90
CA THR A 75 3.09 -9.90 10.89
C THR A 75 1.94 -10.75 11.40
N LEU A 76 1.48 -11.73 10.64
CA LEU A 76 0.40 -12.63 11.07
C LEU A 76 0.89 -13.77 11.96
N PRO A 77 0.12 -14.08 12.98
CA PRO A 77 -1.04 -13.39 13.56
C PRO A 77 -0.65 -12.42 14.67
N HIS A 78 0.65 -12.22 14.90
CA HIS A 78 1.19 -11.69 16.16
C HIS A 78 1.38 -10.17 16.17
N ARG A 79 1.34 -9.53 15.00
CA ARG A 79 1.59 -8.10 14.81
C ARG A 79 0.34 -7.38 14.28
N PRO A 80 -0.66 -7.12 15.15
CA PRO A 80 -1.83 -6.33 14.76
C PRO A 80 -1.44 -4.86 14.57
N TRP A 81 -2.43 -4.02 14.33
CA TRP A 81 -2.27 -2.57 14.32
C TRP A 81 -1.79 -2.05 15.68
N ARG A 82 -0.49 -1.88 15.83
CA ARG A 82 0.15 -1.47 17.07
C ARG A 82 1.49 -0.76 16.83
N PRO A 83 2.00 -0.02 17.82
CA PRO A 83 3.34 0.57 17.77
C PRO A 83 4.44 -0.48 17.55
N LEU A 84 5.52 -0.06 16.88
CA LEU A 84 6.76 -0.82 16.88
C LEU A 84 7.27 -0.97 18.31
N LEU A 85 7.68 -2.20 18.66
CA LEU A 85 8.24 -2.49 19.98
C LEU A 85 9.65 -1.88 20.10
N PRO A 86 10.08 -1.52 21.32
CA PRO A 86 11.45 -1.02 21.53
C PRO A 86 12.50 -2.03 21.07
N SER A 87 13.62 -1.54 20.52
CA SER A 87 14.79 -2.37 20.22
C SER A 87 15.29 -3.06 21.52
N PRO A 88 15.69 -4.34 21.52
CA PRO A 88 15.93 -5.17 20.34
C PRO A 88 14.72 -6.04 19.91
N LEU A 89 13.51 -5.80 20.41
CA LEU A 89 12.35 -6.63 20.07
C LEU A 89 11.91 -6.43 18.62
N ASP A 90 11.86 -5.15 18.18
CA ASP A 90 11.74 -4.80 16.78
C ASP A 90 13.01 -4.05 16.36
N ILE A 91 13.73 -4.56 15.37
CA ILE A 91 14.88 -3.88 14.78
C ILE A 91 14.46 -3.40 13.41
N THR A 92 14.49 -2.09 13.18
CA THR A 92 14.03 -1.49 11.94
C THR A 92 15.13 -1.46 10.87
N ALA A 93 14.74 -1.46 9.60
CA ALA A 93 15.63 -1.25 8.47
C ALA A 93 16.48 0.02 8.64
N ALA A 94 15.86 1.10 9.15
CA ALA A 94 16.56 2.34 9.43
C ALA A 94 17.66 2.17 10.50
N GLU A 95 17.38 1.43 11.58
CA GLU A 95 18.39 1.12 12.62
C GLU A 95 19.51 0.23 12.09
N LEU A 96 19.18 -0.79 11.28
CA LEU A 96 20.18 -1.67 10.65
C LEU A 96 21.09 -0.88 9.71
N LEU A 97 20.50 -0.12 8.80
CA LEU A 97 21.23 0.65 7.80
C LEU A 97 22.05 1.80 8.43
N ALA A 98 21.53 2.45 9.49
CA ALA A 98 22.30 3.45 10.23
C ALA A 98 23.62 2.87 10.83
N ARG A 99 23.57 1.64 11.36
CA ARG A 99 24.77 0.93 11.86
C ARG A 99 25.80 0.65 10.77
N GLU A 100 25.33 0.48 9.53
CA GLU A 100 26.14 0.26 8.33
C GLU A 100 26.58 1.57 7.65
N GLY A 101 26.37 2.71 8.30
CA GLY A 101 26.83 4.03 7.86
C GLY A 101 25.94 4.73 6.84
N PHE A 102 24.68 4.31 6.72
CA PHE A 102 23.70 5.03 5.92
C PHE A 102 23.17 6.27 6.63
N VAL A 103 22.94 7.34 5.87
CA VAL A 103 22.13 8.47 6.30
C VAL A 103 20.69 8.20 5.86
N ASN A 104 19.77 8.16 6.84
CA ASN A 104 18.40 7.68 6.60
C ASN A 104 17.41 8.83 6.73
N ALA A 105 16.42 8.86 5.84
CA ALA A 105 15.26 9.72 5.96
C ALA A 105 13.95 8.99 5.64
N MET A 106 12.89 9.46 6.29
CA MET A 106 11.50 9.13 5.98
C MET A 106 10.77 10.42 5.63
N VAL A 107 10.03 10.42 4.52
CA VAL A 107 9.13 11.51 4.13
C VAL A 107 7.76 10.91 3.85
N THR A 108 6.72 11.39 4.53
CA THR A 108 5.39 10.78 4.48
C THR A 108 4.28 11.75 4.86
N ASP A 109 3.09 11.51 4.35
CA ASP A 109 1.82 12.09 4.79
C ASP A 109 0.93 11.04 5.50
N THR A 110 1.37 9.80 5.62
CA THR A 110 0.68 8.71 6.32
C THR A 110 0.69 8.94 7.82
N TYR A 111 -0.31 9.66 8.33
CA TYR A 111 -0.37 10.06 9.74
C TYR A 111 -0.47 8.89 10.72
N HIS A 112 -0.92 7.72 10.26
CA HIS A 112 -0.99 6.49 11.05
C HIS A 112 0.38 6.04 11.59
N LEU A 113 1.48 6.40 10.93
CA LEU A 113 2.84 6.07 11.37
C LEU A 113 3.27 6.79 12.65
N PHE A 114 2.58 7.86 13.00
CA PHE A 114 2.90 8.72 14.15
C PHE A 114 1.81 8.71 15.21
N LYS A 115 0.58 8.33 14.89
CA LYS A 115 -0.58 8.44 15.78
C LYS A 115 -1.24 7.07 16.01
N PRO A 116 -1.47 6.67 17.27
CA PRO A 116 -0.87 7.16 18.51
C PRO A 116 0.48 6.44 18.76
N ASP A 117 1.54 7.19 18.94
CA ASP A 117 2.88 6.72 19.35
C ASP A 117 3.42 5.48 18.59
N MET A 118 3.16 5.38 17.29
CA MET A 118 3.47 4.18 16.48
C MET A 118 4.96 3.93 16.27
N ASN A 119 5.82 4.93 16.52
CA ASN A 119 7.29 4.84 16.52
C ASN A 119 7.96 4.48 15.18
N PHE A 120 7.29 4.64 14.03
CA PHE A 120 7.85 4.29 12.73
C PHE A 120 9.01 5.19 12.30
N HIS A 121 9.15 6.38 12.90
CA HIS A 121 10.28 7.29 12.68
C HIS A 121 11.59 6.83 13.36
N ARG A 122 11.54 5.76 14.15
CA ARG A 122 12.71 5.27 14.89
C ARG A 122 13.80 4.74 13.94
N GLY A 123 15.03 5.16 14.20
CA GLY A 123 16.20 4.80 13.40
C GLY A 123 16.47 5.73 12.22
N PHE A 124 15.53 6.61 11.87
CA PHE A 124 15.75 7.62 10.86
C PHE A 124 16.50 8.84 11.44
N HIS A 125 17.51 9.33 10.71
CA HIS A 125 18.22 10.56 11.08
C HIS A 125 17.39 11.81 10.82
N ALA A 126 16.49 11.74 9.82
CA ALA A 126 15.50 12.77 9.53
C ALA A 126 14.15 12.13 9.23
N PHE A 127 13.06 12.75 9.71
CA PHE A 127 11.72 12.41 9.25
C PHE A 127 10.92 13.68 9.02
N ARG A 128 10.13 13.68 7.96
CA ARG A 128 9.27 14.78 7.56
C ARG A 128 7.85 14.28 7.41
N TRP A 129 6.97 14.80 8.25
CA TRP A 129 5.57 14.44 8.27
C TRP A 129 4.71 15.58 7.75
N ILE A 130 4.14 15.39 6.57
CA ILE A 130 3.18 16.31 5.96
C ILE A 130 1.81 16.08 6.61
N ARG A 131 1.30 17.15 7.26
CA ARG A 131 0.08 17.10 8.06
C ARG A 131 -1.16 17.38 7.24
N GLY A 132 -2.30 16.83 7.69
CA GLY A 132 -3.63 17.16 7.19
C GLY A 132 -4.33 16.05 6.40
N GLN A 133 -3.63 14.96 6.08
CA GLN A 133 -4.19 13.85 5.30
C GLN A 133 -5.31 13.13 6.06
N GLU A 134 -6.34 12.67 5.34
CA GLU A 134 -7.48 11.89 5.84
C GLU A 134 -8.15 12.55 7.07
N TYR A 135 -8.06 11.94 8.24
CA TYR A 135 -8.64 12.42 9.50
C TYR A 135 -7.60 13.02 10.46
N ASP A 136 -6.41 13.34 9.97
CA ASP A 136 -5.40 13.95 10.82
C ASP A 136 -5.99 15.16 11.55
N ALA A 137 -5.77 15.21 12.85
CA ALA A 137 -6.19 16.34 13.69
C ALA A 137 -5.30 17.56 13.45
N TYR A 138 -5.24 18.02 12.19
CA TYR A 138 -4.44 19.17 11.77
C TYR A 138 -5.16 20.49 12.04
N THR A 139 -6.46 20.56 11.68
CA THR A 139 -7.31 21.70 12.00
C THR A 139 -8.38 21.32 13.02
N SER A 140 -8.97 22.33 13.68
CA SER A 140 -10.03 22.14 14.68
C SER A 140 -11.32 22.90 14.34
N HIS A 141 -11.33 23.64 13.23
CA HIS A 141 -12.51 24.37 12.78
C HIS A 141 -13.33 23.55 11.76
N TRP A 142 -14.57 23.95 11.55
CA TRP A 142 -15.44 23.44 10.49
C TRP A 142 -15.04 24.07 9.14
N PRO A 143 -15.13 23.36 8.01
CA PRO A 143 -14.78 23.93 6.71
C PRO A 143 -15.63 25.16 6.40
N ARG A 144 -15.03 26.22 5.85
CA ARG A 144 -15.66 27.51 5.59
C ARG A 144 -15.85 27.79 4.11
N LYS A 145 -14.92 27.28 3.27
CA LYS A 145 -14.93 27.51 1.82
C LYS A 145 -15.70 26.45 1.05
N ARG A 146 -15.82 25.24 1.59
CA ARG A 146 -16.49 24.10 0.95
C ARG A 146 -17.64 23.62 1.83
N LYS A 147 -18.81 23.33 1.23
CA LYS A 147 -19.99 22.84 1.95
C LYS A 147 -19.94 21.34 2.03
N VAL A 148 -20.07 20.78 3.23
CA VAL A 148 -20.03 19.32 3.45
C VAL A 148 -21.12 18.60 2.67
N GLU A 149 -22.29 19.25 2.50
CA GLU A 149 -23.45 18.72 1.77
C GLU A 149 -23.12 18.39 0.31
N ASP A 150 -22.18 19.12 -0.30
CA ASP A 150 -21.77 18.89 -1.69
C ASP A 150 -20.88 17.63 -1.84
N TYR A 151 -20.42 17.03 -0.70
CA TYR A 151 -19.47 15.93 -0.65
C TYR A 151 -20.01 14.65 0.00
N VAL A 152 -21.27 14.64 0.40
CA VAL A 152 -21.88 13.53 1.12
C VAL A 152 -23.22 13.12 0.51
N SER A 153 -23.52 11.83 0.59
CA SER A 153 -24.86 11.31 0.29
C SER A 153 -25.81 11.56 1.48
N ASP A 154 -27.11 11.67 1.20
CA ASP A 154 -28.16 11.71 2.24
C ASP A 154 -28.14 10.48 3.15
N LYS A 155 -27.57 9.38 2.68
CA LYS A 155 -27.41 8.13 3.45
C LYS A 155 -26.24 8.17 4.45
N TYR A 156 -25.38 9.21 4.39
CA TYR A 156 -24.22 9.27 5.27
C TYR A 156 -24.64 9.59 6.71
N PRO A 157 -24.26 8.75 7.70
CA PRO A 157 -24.48 9.03 9.10
C PRO A 157 -23.61 10.22 9.56
N GLU A 158 -24.00 10.85 10.66
CA GLU A 158 -23.36 12.06 11.17
C GLU A 158 -21.85 11.92 11.39
N HIS A 159 -21.39 10.79 11.92
CA HIS A 159 -19.95 10.58 12.12
C HIS A 159 -19.18 10.57 10.80
N TRP A 160 -19.75 10.03 9.70
CA TRP A 160 -19.15 10.04 8.36
C TRP A 160 -19.06 11.45 7.78
N ARG A 161 -20.12 12.25 7.97
CA ARG A 161 -20.15 13.68 7.60
C ARG A 161 -19.05 14.46 8.31
N ARG A 162 -18.78 14.15 9.58
CA ARG A 162 -17.69 14.78 10.34
C ARG A 162 -16.31 14.41 9.81
N LEU A 163 -16.10 13.18 9.35
CA LEU A 163 -14.83 12.78 8.72
C LEU A 163 -14.60 13.58 7.43
N VAL A 164 -15.62 13.65 6.57
CA VAL A 164 -15.56 14.48 5.36
C VAL A 164 -15.30 15.95 5.72
N ALA A 165 -16.03 16.51 6.70
CA ALA A 165 -15.82 17.88 7.13
C ALA A 165 -14.39 18.17 7.60
N ARG A 166 -13.77 17.23 8.31
CA ARG A 166 -12.37 17.36 8.77
C ARG A 166 -11.39 17.42 7.62
N TYR A 167 -11.52 16.50 6.65
CA TYR A 167 -10.70 16.53 5.45
C TYR A 167 -10.87 17.84 4.68
N LEU A 168 -12.11 18.28 4.46
CA LEU A 168 -12.40 19.54 3.79
C LEU A 168 -11.82 20.76 4.51
N ALA A 169 -11.80 20.76 5.85
CA ALA A 169 -11.16 21.82 6.64
C ALA A 169 -9.62 21.76 6.57
N ASN A 170 -9.06 20.55 6.55
CA ASN A 170 -7.61 20.36 6.44
C ASN A 170 -7.06 20.83 5.08
N THR A 171 -7.90 20.79 4.02
CA THR A 171 -7.51 21.06 2.63
C THR A 171 -8.22 22.28 2.03
N GLU A 172 -8.87 23.13 2.87
CA GLU A 172 -9.67 24.25 2.35
C GLU A 172 -8.88 25.37 1.68
N ASP A 173 -7.57 25.43 1.94
CA ASP A 173 -6.67 26.44 1.40
C ASP A 173 -5.84 25.92 0.20
N PHE A 174 -6.16 24.72 -0.32
CA PHE A 174 -5.51 24.22 -1.52
C PHE A 174 -5.99 25.01 -2.75
N GLU A 175 -5.04 25.60 -3.48
CA GLU A 175 -5.28 26.43 -4.66
C GLU A 175 -4.66 25.85 -5.93
N SER A 176 -3.60 25.05 -5.79
CA SER A 176 -2.85 24.45 -6.89
C SER A 176 -2.50 22.99 -6.62
N GLU A 177 -2.01 22.27 -7.63
CA GLU A 177 -1.52 20.89 -7.50
C GLU A 177 -0.38 20.77 -6.47
N GLU A 178 0.37 21.86 -6.24
CA GLU A 178 1.51 21.92 -5.33
C GLU A 178 1.10 21.86 -3.85
N ASP A 179 -0.17 22.17 -3.55
CA ASP A 179 -0.70 22.12 -2.18
C ASP A 179 -1.07 20.72 -1.74
N TYR A 180 -1.30 19.81 -2.70
CA TYR A 180 -1.74 18.44 -2.43
C TYR A 180 -0.63 17.59 -1.81
N PHE A 181 -1.04 16.63 -1.01
CA PHE A 181 -0.14 15.89 -0.14
C PHE A 181 0.93 15.11 -0.90
N ALA A 182 0.57 14.33 -1.93
CA ALA A 182 1.53 13.56 -2.72
C ALA A 182 2.61 14.45 -3.36
N TYR A 183 2.25 15.64 -3.86
CA TYR A 183 3.22 16.60 -4.41
C TYR A 183 4.17 17.09 -3.31
N ARG A 184 3.65 17.47 -2.15
CA ARG A 184 4.45 17.96 -1.02
C ARG A 184 5.41 16.89 -0.49
N VAL A 185 4.95 15.62 -0.37
CA VAL A 185 5.82 14.50 0.02
C VAL A 185 6.97 14.35 -0.96
N VAL A 186 6.69 14.37 -2.27
CA VAL A 186 7.72 14.24 -3.31
C VAL A 186 8.70 15.41 -3.27
N MET A 187 8.23 16.65 -3.12
CA MET A 187 9.11 17.83 -3.07
C MET A 187 10.00 17.83 -1.82
N GLU A 188 9.49 17.42 -0.68
CA GLU A 188 10.29 17.26 0.55
C GLU A 188 11.33 16.13 0.42
N ALA A 189 10.99 15.04 -0.28
CA ALA A 189 11.94 13.97 -0.58
C ALA A 189 13.05 14.45 -1.52
N VAL A 190 12.69 15.19 -2.57
CA VAL A 190 13.64 15.82 -3.52
C VAL A 190 14.57 16.78 -2.79
N GLU A 191 14.04 17.69 -1.97
CA GLU A 191 14.85 18.63 -1.21
C GLU A 191 15.84 17.89 -0.28
N TRP A 192 15.40 16.81 0.36
CA TRP A 192 16.28 16.02 1.21
C TRP A 192 17.39 15.36 0.40
N LEU A 193 17.09 14.76 -0.75
CA LEU A 193 18.08 14.16 -1.65
C LEU A 193 19.13 15.18 -2.11
N GLU A 194 18.70 16.37 -2.54
CA GLU A 194 19.59 17.45 -2.97
C GLU A 194 20.59 17.86 -1.88
N ARG A 195 20.09 17.98 -0.65
CA ARG A 195 20.93 18.38 0.51
C ARG A 195 21.88 17.28 0.97
N ASN A 196 21.55 16.01 0.68
CA ASN A 196 22.29 14.84 1.18
C ASN A 196 23.03 14.07 0.07
N ARG A 197 23.10 14.58 -1.16
CA ARG A 197 23.72 13.92 -2.32
C ARG A 197 25.19 13.57 -2.14
N GLU A 198 25.90 14.27 -1.26
CA GLU A 198 27.32 14.05 -0.98
C GLU A 198 27.57 12.86 -0.02
N HIS A 199 26.54 12.32 0.59
CA HIS A 199 26.65 11.12 1.40
C HIS A 199 26.90 9.89 0.53
N ARG A 200 27.79 9.02 0.99
CA ARG A 200 28.17 7.81 0.24
C ARG A 200 27.09 6.74 0.23
N ARG A 201 26.22 6.74 1.27
CA ARG A 201 25.14 5.76 1.45
C ARG A 201 23.92 6.47 2.01
N VAL A 202 22.80 6.40 1.31
CA VAL A 202 21.54 6.93 1.79
C VAL A 202 20.46 5.84 1.79
N PHE A 203 19.58 5.90 2.79
CA PHE A 203 18.31 5.19 2.79
C PHE A 203 17.19 6.22 2.85
N LEU A 204 16.38 6.27 1.81
CA LEU A 204 15.21 7.14 1.74
C LEU A 204 13.93 6.30 1.65
N TRP A 205 13.02 6.49 2.60
CA TRP A 205 11.66 5.98 2.53
C TRP A 205 10.73 7.12 2.17
N VAL A 206 10.11 7.05 0.99
CA VAL A 206 9.04 7.94 0.53
C VAL A 206 7.74 7.17 0.68
N ASP A 207 6.83 7.66 1.50
CA ASP A 207 5.55 6.99 1.80
C ASP A 207 4.42 7.96 1.46
N LEU A 208 3.67 7.63 0.41
CA LEU A 208 2.55 8.41 -0.10
C LEU A 208 1.26 7.78 0.38
N PHE A 209 0.41 8.56 1.04
CA PHE A 209 -0.90 8.08 1.47
C PHE A 209 -1.89 8.03 0.30
N ASP A 210 -1.83 9.00 -0.63
CA ASP A 210 -2.60 8.90 -1.87
C ASP A 210 -2.12 7.67 -2.69
N PRO A 211 -3.06 6.92 -3.34
CA PRO A 211 -4.48 7.12 -3.52
C PRO A 211 -5.39 6.45 -2.46
N HIS A 212 -5.03 6.45 -1.19
CA HIS A 212 -5.97 6.11 -0.11
C HIS A 212 -7.13 7.14 -0.08
N GLU A 213 -8.31 6.76 0.36
CA GLU A 213 -9.41 7.71 0.54
C GLU A 213 -9.06 8.78 1.62
N PRO A 214 -9.59 10.00 1.53
CA PRO A 214 -10.60 10.57 0.62
C PRO A 214 -10.05 10.85 -0.79
N TRP A 215 -10.83 10.56 -1.83
CA TRP A 215 -10.44 10.77 -3.23
C TRP A 215 -10.91 12.12 -3.74
N ASP A 216 -10.05 13.09 -3.66
CA ASP A 216 -10.30 14.48 -4.09
C ASP A 216 -9.16 14.98 -5.01
N PRO A 217 -8.95 14.31 -6.18
CA PRO A 217 -7.85 14.62 -7.06
C PRO A 217 -7.88 16.08 -7.49
N PRO A 218 -6.69 16.70 -7.73
CA PRO A 218 -6.63 18.04 -8.29
C PRO A 218 -7.45 18.14 -9.58
N PRO A 219 -8.08 19.29 -9.89
CA PRO A 219 -9.01 19.43 -11.03
C PRO A 219 -8.45 18.96 -12.37
N ARG A 220 -7.16 19.12 -12.61
CA ARG A 220 -6.47 18.64 -13.82
C ARG A 220 -6.51 17.10 -13.96
N PHE A 221 -6.58 16.37 -12.85
CA PHE A 221 -6.59 14.91 -12.81
C PHE A 221 -7.99 14.33 -12.64
N ASP A 222 -9.02 15.15 -12.35
CA ASP A 222 -10.42 14.76 -12.30
C ASP A 222 -11.00 14.63 -13.72
N THR A 223 -10.40 13.78 -14.53
CA THR A 223 -10.77 13.56 -15.93
C THR A 223 -11.32 12.16 -16.21
N TYR A 224 -11.46 11.36 -15.15
CA TYR A 224 -11.95 9.98 -15.21
C TYR A 224 -13.39 9.86 -14.75
N THR A 225 -13.94 10.92 -14.16
CA THR A 225 -15.35 11.03 -13.78
C THR A 225 -16.22 11.38 -14.99
N ASP A 226 -17.50 11.02 -14.94
CA ASP A 226 -18.47 11.41 -15.97
C ASP A 226 -18.77 12.90 -15.82
N PRO A 227 -18.51 13.75 -16.83
CA PRO A 227 -18.77 15.18 -16.75
C PRO A 227 -20.27 15.54 -16.71
N SER A 228 -21.15 14.59 -17.00
CA SER A 228 -22.60 14.77 -16.90
C SER A 228 -23.17 14.45 -15.52
N TYR A 229 -22.33 13.93 -14.61
CA TYR A 229 -22.73 13.64 -13.24
C TYR A 229 -23.00 14.95 -12.47
N ASP A 230 -24.21 15.09 -11.94
CA ASP A 230 -24.69 16.29 -11.21
C ASP A 230 -24.94 16.04 -9.71
N GLY A 231 -24.57 14.85 -9.22
CA GLY A 231 -24.68 14.47 -7.81
C GLY A 231 -23.53 15.00 -6.93
N PRO A 232 -23.55 14.68 -5.62
CA PRO A 232 -22.50 15.09 -4.70
C PRO A 232 -21.14 14.46 -5.03
N ARG A 233 -20.07 15.20 -4.78
CA ARG A 233 -18.68 14.72 -4.95
C ARG A 233 -18.32 13.76 -3.81
N LEU A 234 -18.60 12.48 -3.97
CA LEU A 234 -18.43 11.45 -2.93
C LEU A 234 -16.96 11.02 -2.79
N ILE A 235 -16.15 11.88 -2.16
CA ILE A 235 -14.71 11.65 -1.99
C ILE A 235 -14.37 10.55 -0.96
N LEU A 236 -15.28 10.25 -0.03
CA LEU A 236 -15.12 9.27 1.02
C LEU A 236 -16.24 8.25 0.99
N PRO A 237 -16.08 7.07 0.37
CA PRO A 237 -17.13 6.06 0.31
C PRO A 237 -17.38 5.45 1.68
N MET A 238 -18.59 4.98 1.94
CA MET A 238 -18.89 4.20 3.13
C MET A 238 -18.51 2.72 2.93
N GLY A 239 -18.15 2.07 4.01
CA GLY A 239 -18.02 0.61 4.07
C GLY A 239 -19.38 -0.10 3.93
N GLY A 240 -19.35 -1.43 3.81
CA GLY A 240 -20.55 -2.25 3.64
C GLY A 240 -21.05 -2.35 2.18
N PRO A 241 -22.23 -2.93 1.95
CA PRO A 241 -22.80 -3.09 0.61
C PRO A 241 -23.03 -1.74 -0.06
N ALA A 242 -22.37 -1.50 -1.21
CA ALA A 242 -22.47 -0.23 -1.93
C ALA A 242 -23.91 0.10 -2.32
N GLU A 243 -24.69 -0.89 -2.72
CA GLU A 243 -26.12 -0.75 -3.09
C GLU A 243 -27.01 -0.19 -1.97
N SER A 244 -26.57 -0.28 -0.71
CA SER A 244 -27.34 0.26 0.43
C SER A 244 -27.25 1.78 0.55
N TRP A 245 -26.25 2.43 -0.06
CA TRP A 245 -25.98 3.85 0.12
C TRP A 245 -25.60 4.61 -1.15
N ALA A 246 -25.23 3.93 -2.25
CA ALA A 246 -24.83 4.54 -3.50
C ALA A 246 -25.61 3.99 -4.68
N THR A 247 -25.91 4.82 -5.67
CA THR A 247 -26.42 4.40 -6.96
C THR A 247 -25.28 3.85 -7.84
N PRO A 248 -25.60 3.06 -8.89
CA PRO A 248 -24.58 2.62 -9.85
C PRO A 248 -23.78 3.76 -10.49
N GLU A 249 -24.39 4.91 -10.69
CA GLU A 249 -23.77 6.13 -11.20
C GLU A 249 -22.79 6.71 -10.20
N GLN A 250 -23.18 6.82 -8.93
CA GLN A 250 -22.29 7.24 -7.84
C GLN A 250 -21.11 6.30 -7.67
N VAL A 251 -21.31 4.99 -7.81
CA VAL A 251 -20.21 4.01 -7.79
C VAL A 251 -19.24 4.26 -8.93
N ARG A 252 -19.71 4.51 -10.16
CA ARG A 252 -18.84 4.86 -11.30
C ARG A 252 -18.08 6.16 -11.05
N TYR A 253 -18.76 7.17 -10.52
CA TYR A 253 -18.16 8.45 -10.19
C TYR A 253 -17.01 8.31 -9.18
N ILE A 254 -17.23 7.59 -8.07
CA ILE A 254 -16.21 7.30 -7.05
C ILE A 254 -15.00 6.58 -7.66
N ARG A 255 -15.23 5.60 -8.55
CA ARG A 255 -14.16 4.90 -9.29
C ARG A 255 -13.34 5.83 -10.17
N GLY A 256 -14.00 6.82 -10.77
CA GLY A 256 -13.35 7.88 -11.55
C GLY A 256 -12.44 8.76 -10.67
N LEU A 257 -12.91 9.16 -9.48
CA LEU A 257 -12.11 9.92 -8.53
C LEU A 257 -10.83 9.15 -8.11
N TYR A 258 -10.96 7.86 -7.78
CA TYR A 258 -9.80 7.01 -7.47
C TYR A 258 -8.79 6.96 -8.63
N ALA A 259 -9.25 6.79 -9.88
CA ALA A 259 -8.37 6.80 -11.04
C ALA A 259 -7.66 8.15 -11.22
N GLY A 260 -8.33 9.25 -10.88
CA GLY A 260 -7.75 10.59 -10.86
C GLY A 260 -6.62 10.71 -9.84
N GLU A 261 -6.80 10.20 -8.62
CA GLU A 261 -5.75 10.16 -7.60
C GLU A 261 -4.56 9.33 -8.04
N VAL A 262 -4.78 8.15 -8.62
CA VAL A 262 -3.67 7.31 -9.13
C VAL A 262 -2.86 8.06 -10.19
N SER A 263 -3.53 8.76 -11.12
CA SER A 263 -2.84 9.55 -12.15
C SER A 263 -2.10 10.76 -11.58
N PHE A 264 -2.60 11.36 -10.51
CA PHE A 264 -1.91 12.43 -9.81
C PHE A 264 -0.66 11.92 -9.08
N VAL A 265 -0.76 10.79 -8.39
CA VAL A 265 0.40 10.11 -7.77
C VAL A 265 1.45 9.78 -8.82
N ASP A 266 1.06 9.25 -9.98
CA ASP A 266 1.98 8.99 -11.09
C ASP A 266 2.72 10.25 -11.55
N TYR A 267 2.01 11.37 -11.67
CA TYR A 267 2.61 12.67 -12.00
C TYR A 267 3.66 13.09 -10.96
N CYS A 268 3.34 12.99 -9.68
CA CYS A 268 4.26 13.31 -8.59
C CYS A 268 5.50 12.39 -8.60
N LEU A 269 5.31 11.08 -8.80
CA LEU A 269 6.40 10.12 -8.94
C LEU A 269 7.28 10.42 -10.16
N GLY A 270 6.71 10.94 -11.25
CA GLY A 270 7.46 11.42 -12.40
C GLY A 270 8.46 12.52 -12.04
N ILE A 271 8.08 13.44 -11.16
CA ILE A 271 8.98 14.49 -10.63
C ILE A 271 10.12 13.84 -9.83
N LEU A 272 9.79 12.89 -8.95
CA LEU A 272 10.78 12.18 -8.14
C LEU A 272 11.77 11.41 -9.01
N PHE A 273 11.30 10.60 -9.97
CA PHE A 273 12.16 9.82 -10.86
C PHE A 273 13.10 10.72 -11.70
N LYS A 274 12.58 11.82 -12.22
CA LYS A 274 13.39 12.79 -12.95
C LYS A 274 14.52 13.36 -12.08
N ARG A 275 14.22 13.74 -10.83
CA ARG A 275 15.23 14.29 -9.92
C ARG A 275 16.24 13.24 -9.48
N LEU A 276 15.81 11.99 -9.23
CA LEU A 276 16.74 10.89 -8.95
C LEU A 276 17.73 10.68 -10.11
N GLU A 277 17.28 10.79 -11.35
CA GLU A 277 18.14 10.68 -12.54
C GLU A 277 19.10 11.86 -12.64
N GLU A 278 18.61 13.10 -12.50
CA GLU A 278 19.43 14.32 -12.54
C GLU A 278 20.49 14.38 -11.43
N LEU A 279 20.22 13.79 -10.28
CA LEU A 279 21.13 13.70 -9.13
C LEU A 279 22.05 12.47 -9.19
N GLY A 280 21.92 11.60 -10.20
CA GLY A 280 22.77 10.43 -10.41
C GLY A 280 22.41 9.21 -9.57
N PHE A 281 21.29 9.20 -8.84
CA PHE A 281 20.91 8.06 -7.99
C PHE A 281 20.61 6.79 -8.76
N PHE A 282 20.24 6.85 -10.03
CA PHE A 282 20.08 5.63 -10.86
C PHE A 282 21.40 4.90 -11.14
N GLU A 283 22.55 5.53 -10.89
CA GLU A 283 23.84 4.90 -11.15
C GLU A 283 24.27 3.88 -10.08
N ASP A 284 23.78 4.04 -8.82
CA ASP A 284 24.21 3.26 -7.67
C ASP A 284 23.13 2.99 -6.62
N SER A 285 21.85 3.09 -6.99
CA SER A 285 20.74 2.87 -6.05
C SER A 285 19.91 1.65 -6.39
N LEU A 286 19.50 0.92 -5.35
CA LEU A 286 18.32 0.07 -5.35
C LEU A 286 17.10 0.96 -5.18
N ILE A 287 16.18 0.95 -6.13
CA ILE A 287 14.92 1.69 -6.07
C ILE A 287 13.76 0.70 -6.14
N VAL A 288 12.93 0.69 -5.12
CA VAL A 288 11.75 -0.17 -5.01
C VAL A 288 10.50 0.71 -4.98
N LEU A 289 9.58 0.47 -5.91
CA LEU A 289 8.23 1.03 -5.90
C LEU A 289 7.23 -0.08 -5.61
N THR A 290 6.41 0.11 -4.58
CA THR A 290 5.36 -0.83 -4.18
C THR A 290 4.17 -0.12 -3.58
N ALA A 291 3.08 -0.88 -3.37
CA ALA A 291 1.99 -0.49 -2.49
C ALA A 291 2.03 -1.31 -1.20
N ASP A 292 1.31 -0.87 -0.18
CA ASP A 292 1.08 -1.66 1.02
C ASP A 292 -0.05 -2.69 0.78
N HIS A 293 -1.13 -2.28 0.15
CA HIS A 293 -2.24 -3.11 -0.32
C HIS A 293 -2.97 -2.39 -1.46
N GLY A 294 -3.92 -3.07 -2.09
CA GLY A 294 -4.86 -2.46 -3.02
C GLY A 294 -6.08 -1.86 -2.30
N HIS A 295 -7.16 -1.62 -3.06
CA HIS A 295 -8.38 -1.04 -2.51
C HIS A 295 -9.64 -1.60 -3.18
N PRO A 296 -10.60 -2.17 -2.42
CA PRO A 296 -11.89 -2.58 -2.96
C PRO A 296 -12.73 -1.36 -3.39
N LEU A 297 -13.11 -1.33 -4.66
CA LEU A 297 -13.91 -0.27 -5.27
C LEU A 297 -15.30 -0.80 -5.67
N ALA A 298 -15.93 -1.55 -4.76
CA ALA A 298 -17.16 -2.29 -4.99
C ALA A 298 -17.04 -3.37 -6.08
N ASP A 299 -15.86 -3.97 -6.25
CA ASP A 299 -15.64 -5.11 -7.17
C ASP A 299 -16.51 -6.30 -6.77
N HIS A 300 -16.56 -6.61 -5.45
CA HIS A 300 -17.43 -7.61 -4.83
C HIS A 300 -18.56 -6.92 -4.02
N GLY A 301 -19.07 -5.80 -4.52
CA GLY A 301 -20.20 -5.08 -3.96
C GLY A 301 -19.92 -4.20 -2.74
N LYS A 302 -18.66 -4.11 -2.27
CA LYS A 302 -18.29 -3.32 -1.09
C LYS A 302 -17.09 -2.42 -1.36
N PHE A 303 -17.13 -1.20 -0.83
CA PHE A 303 -15.98 -0.32 -0.75
C PHE A 303 -15.19 -0.55 0.54
N LEU A 304 -14.01 0.05 0.61
CA LEU A 304 -13.07 0.05 1.73
C LEU A 304 -12.46 -1.34 2.03
N LYS A 305 -11.43 -1.35 2.81
CA LYS A 305 -10.72 -2.56 3.26
C LYS A 305 -11.53 -3.33 4.32
N GLY A 306 -11.33 -4.63 4.39
CA GLY A 306 -11.96 -5.46 5.41
C GLY A 306 -11.62 -6.93 5.27
N PRO A 307 -11.78 -7.73 6.35
CA PRO A 307 -11.41 -9.14 6.36
C PRO A 307 -12.25 -9.99 5.39
N ASP A 308 -13.48 -9.56 5.11
CA ASP A 308 -14.40 -10.22 4.18
C ASP A 308 -14.12 -9.92 2.70
N ARG A 309 -13.02 -9.16 2.38
CA ARG A 309 -12.64 -8.71 1.03
C ARG A 309 -11.22 -9.14 0.66
N MET A 310 -10.88 -10.40 0.94
CA MET A 310 -9.54 -10.98 0.69
C MET A 310 -9.37 -11.39 -0.78
N TYR A 311 -9.62 -10.45 -1.71
CA TYR A 311 -9.57 -10.66 -3.16
C TYR A 311 -8.40 -9.88 -3.80
N SER A 312 -8.17 -10.11 -5.08
CA SER A 312 -7.03 -9.55 -5.82
C SER A 312 -6.96 -8.03 -5.78
N GLU A 313 -8.10 -7.33 -5.80
CA GLU A 313 -8.15 -5.87 -5.72
C GLU A 313 -7.63 -5.29 -4.41
N LEU A 314 -7.59 -6.10 -3.32
CA LEU A 314 -6.99 -5.73 -2.04
C LEU A 314 -5.58 -6.30 -1.88
N LEU A 315 -5.36 -7.53 -2.34
CA LEU A 315 -4.17 -8.31 -1.99
C LEU A 315 -3.04 -8.21 -2.99
N LYS A 316 -3.34 -8.03 -4.28
CA LYS A 316 -2.34 -8.04 -5.35
C LYS A 316 -1.84 -6.62 -5.60
N ILE A 317 -0.55 -6.39 -5.32
CA ILE A 317 0.04 -5.05 -5.34
C ILE A 317 1.08 -4.89 -6.46
N PRO A 318 1.28 -3.66 -6.98
CA PRO A 318 2.41 -3.38 -7.86
C PRO A 318 3.72 -3.55 -7.11
N PHE A 319 4.72 -4.11 -7.78
CA PHE A 319 6.07 -4.24 -7.24
C PHE A 319 7.10 -4.15 -8.36
N ILE A 320 7.88 -3.08 -8.34
CA ILE A 320 8.80 -2.71 -9.40
C ILE A 320 10.16 -2.42 -8.78
N VAL A 321 11.21 -3.11 -9.21
CA VAL A 321 12.55 -3.03 -8.64
C VAL A 321 13.56 -2.64 -9.71
N TYR A 322 14.21 -1.50 -9.51
CA TYR A 322 15.36 -1.07 -10.27
C TYR A 322 16.63 -1.20 -9.46
N TYR A 323 17.70 -1.68 -10.08
CA TYR A 323 19.07 -1.58 -9.58
C TYR A 323 20.04 -1.43 -10.75
N PRO A 324 21.24 -0.86 -10.56
CA PRO A 324 22.20 -0.63 -11.64
C PRO A 324 22.59 -1.91 -12.37
N GLY A 325 22.35 -1.92 -13.68
CA GLY A 325 22.63 -3.09 -14.52
C GLY A 325 21.51 -4.12 -14.58
N CYS A 326 20.36 -3.89 -13.93
CA CYS A 326 19.21 -4.77 -14.12
C CYS A 326 18.69 -4.68 -15.57
N GLU A 327 18.32 -5.83 -16.12
CA GLU A 327 17.58 -5.90 -17.38
C GLU A 327 16.08 -5.87 -17.13
N HIS A 328 15.36 -5.19 -18.01
CA HIS A 328 13.90 -5.20 -17.91
C HIS A 328 13.35 -6.62 -18.06
N ARG A 329 12.61 -7.07 -17.06
CA ARG A 329 11.92 -8.36 -17.05
C ARG A 329 10.61 -8.24 -16.29
N VAL A 330 9.63 -8.99 -16.77
CA VAL A 330 8.39 -9.24 -16.05
C VAL A 330 8.46 -10.66 -15.49
N VAL A 331 8.39 -10.78 -14.17
CA VAL A 331 8.51 -12.07 -13.47
C VAL A 331 7.20 -12.39 -12.78
N ASP A 332 6.83 -13.66 -12.79
CA ASP A 332 5.60 -14.15 -12.17
C ASP A 332 5.84 -14.95 -10.88
N ALA A 333 7.07 -14.93 -10.38
CA ALA A 333 7.42 -15.52 -9.09
C ALA A 333 6.53 -14.94 -7.99
N LEU A 334 6.01 -15.83 -7.13
CA LEU A 334 5.30 -15.43 -5.93
C LEU A 334 6.27 -14.81 -4.92
N ALA A 335 5.99 -13.60 -4.46
CA ALA A 335 6.78 -12.90 -3.46
C ALA A 335 5.91 -12.24 -2.40
N TRP A 336 6.51 -11.97 -1.27
CA TRP A 336 5.86 -11.45 -0.07
C TRP A 336 6.54 -10.16 0.40
N LEU A 337 5.80 -9.20 0.97
CA LEU A 337 6.43 -7.96 1.46
C LEU A 337 7.47 -8.17 2.57
N PRO A 338 7.34 -9.13 3.51
CA PRO A 338 8.42 -9.46 4.44
C PRO A 338 9.75 -9.83 3.75
N ASP A 339 9.73 -10.26 2.48
CA ASP A 339 10.92 -10.63 1.71
C ASP A 339 11.73 -9.43 1.19
N VAL A 340 11.15 -8.23 1.24
CA VAL A 340 11.77 -7.01 0.67
C VAL A 340 13.03 -6.62 1.43
N LEU A 341 12.97 -6.55 2.77
CA LEU A 341 14.13 -6.14 3.57
C LEU A 341 15.31 -7.10 3.42
N PRO A 342 15.19 -8.44 3.58
CA PRO A 342 16.33 -9.34 3.37
C PRO A 342 16.87 -9.28 1.94
N THR A 343 16.02 -9.03 0.93
CA THR A 343 16.46 -8.84 -0.46
C THR A 343 17.27 -7.56 -0.62
N ALA A 344 16.80 -6.46 -0.07
CA ALA A 344 17.52 -5.19 -0.10
C ALA A 344 18.88 -5.29 0.59
N LEU A 345 18.94 -5.91 1.77
CA LEU A 345 20.19 -6.14 2.50
C LEU A 345 21.18 -6.99 1.70
N GLU A 346 20.70 -8.04 1.02
CA GLU A 346 21.57 -8.87 0.16
C GLU A 346 22.15 -8.07 -1.01
N LEU A 347 21.31 -7.31 -1.72
CA LEU A 347 21.73 -6.48 -2.86
C LEU A 347 22.70 -5.36 -2.46
N LEU A 348 22.58 -4.83 -1.25
CA LEU A 348 23.48 -3.84 -0.66
C LEU A 348 24.79 -4.45 -0.14
N GLY A 349 25.01 -5.77 -0.27
CA GLY A 349 26.17 -6.46 0.27
C GLY A 349 26.12 -6.65 1.79
N LEU A 350 24.96 -6.48 2.41
CA LEU A 350 24.72 -6.55 3.85
C LEU A 350 23.94 -7.82 4.25
N GLY A 351 23.99 -8.88 3.46
CA GLY A 351 23.24 -10.13 3.70
C GLY A 351 23.46 -10.76 5.08
N GLY A 352 24.61 -10.46 5.73
CA GLY A 352 24.87 -10.87 7.12
C GLY A 352 23.90 -10.24 8.13
N ALA A 353 23.39 -9.03 7.88
CA ALA A 353 22.43 -8.34 8.71
C ALA A 353 21.00 -8.91 8.56
N ALA A 354 20.74 -9.68 7.52
CA ALA A 354 19.45 -10.35 7.32
C ALA A 354 19.24 -11.62 8.16
N ARG A 355 20.27 -12.04 8.94
CA ARG A 355 20.16 -13.24 9.77
C ARG A 355 19.10 -13.07 10.85
N GLY A 356 18.14 -14.01 10.85
CA GLY A 356 17.06 -14.02 11.83
C GLY A 356 15.78 -13.29 11.37
N LEU A 357 15.80 -12.63 10.20
CA LEU A 357 14.59 -12.15 9.58
C LEU A 357 13.71 -13.32 9.11
N GLU A 358 12.40 -13.18 9.21
CA GLU A 358 11.44 -14.21 8.77
C GLU A 358 11.22 -14.18 7.25
N GLY A 359 11.41 -13.04 6.64
CA GLY A 359 11.39 -12.89 5.18
C GLY A 359 12.58 -13.61 4.53
N ARG A 360 12.44 -13.98 3.26
CA ARG A 360 13.45 -14.67 2.45
C ARG A 360 13.80 -13.83 1.23
N SER A 361 15.11 -13.65 0.97
CA SER A 361 15.55 -12.88 -0.19
C SER A 361 15.13 -13.51 -1.52
N PHE A 362 14.58 -12.70 -2.41
CA PHE A 362 14.31 -13.03 -3.83
C PHE A 362 15.37 -12.44 -4.78
N ALA A 363 16.53 -12.04 -4.27
CA ALA A 363 17.63 -11.54 -5.11
C ALA A 363 18.01 -12.49 -6.26
N PRO A 364 18.01 -13.84 -6.10
CA PRO A 364 18.22 -14.74 -7.23
C PRO A 364 17.20 -14.57 -8.37
N VAL A 365 15.94 -14.29 -8.05
CA VAL A 365 14.92 -13.98 -9.06
C VAL A 365 15.24 -12.66 -9.76
N LEU A 366 15.62 -11.62 -9.02
CA LEU A 366 16.02 -10.33 -9.58
C LEU A 366 17.21 -10.45 -10.54
N ARG A 367 18.19 -11.30 -10.25
CA ARG A 367 19.38 -11.55 -11.09
C ARG A 367 19.09 -12.50 -12.26
N GLY A 368 17.93 -13.17 -12.30
CA GLY A 368 17.61 -14.19 -13.30
C GLY A 368 18.28 -15.53 -13.05
N GLU A 369 18.73 -15.77 -11.85
CA GLU A 369 19.34 -17.04 -11.39
C GLU A 369 18.26 -18.05 -10.98
N ALA A 370 17.05 -17.58 -10.68
CA ALA A 370 15.89 -18.39 -10.35
C ALA A 370 14.62 -17.81 -11.00
N GLU A 371 13.69 -18.69 -11.38
CA GLU A 371 12.37 -18.30 -11.90
C GLU A 371 11.30 -18.29 -10.81
N GLU A 372 11.52 -19.06 -9.73
CA GLU A 372 10.58 -19.24 -8.62
C GLU A 372 11.19 -18.76 -7.30
N HIS A 373 10.30 -18.36 -6.38
CA HIS A 373 10.72 -17.92 -5.04
C HIS A 373 9.92 -18.61 -3.93
N ARG A 374 8.59 -18.54 -3.98
CA ARG A 374 7.68 -19.18 -3.02
C ARG A 374 6.65 -20.04 -3.73
N ASP A 375 6.28 -21.17 -3.12
CA ASP A 375 5.20 -22.03 -3.62
C ASP A 375 3.83 -21.43 -3.31
N PHE A 376 3.73 -20.72 -2.19
CA PHE A 376 2.53 -20.03 -1.74
C PHE A 376 2.88 -18.85 -0.83
N VAL A 377 1.92 -17.95 -0.66
CA VAL A 377 1.94 -16.83 0.30
C VAL A 377 0.66 -16.85 1.15
N ILE A 378 0.75 -16.35 2.38
CA ILE A 378 -0.38 -16.29 3.31
C ILE A 378 -0.65 -14.85 3.68
N MET A 379 -1.91 -14.44 3.62
CA MET A 379 -2.37 -13.11 3.97
C MET A 379 -3.51 -13.17 4.98
N GLY A 380 -3.69 -12.10 5.73
CA GLY A 380 -4.82 -11.97 6.64
C GLY A 380 -5.02 -10.57 7.17
N TYR A 381 -6.23 -10.30 7.58
CA TYR A 381 -6.55 -9.04 8.23
C TYR A 381 -6.26 -9.14 9.75
N HIS A 382 -5.64 -8.10 10.32
CA HIS A 382 -5.12 -8.17 11.70
C HIS A 382 -6.20 -8.34 12.78
N GLU A 383 -7.43 -7.89 12.50
CA GLU A 383 -8.56 -7.89 13.45
C GLU A 383 -9.45 -9.14 13.35
N ALA A 384 -9.22 -9.99 12.35
CA ALA A 384 -10.12 -11.08 12.03
C ALA A 384 -9.39 -12.41 11.85
N PRO A 385 -10.07 -13.54 12.03
CA PRO A 385 -9.49 -14.86 11.82
C PRO A 385 -9.42 -15.28 10.34
N ASP A 386 -9.94 -14.46 9.42
CA ASP A 386 -9.89 -14.72 7.99
C ASP A 386 -8.44 -14.82 7.52
N ARG A 387 -8.13 -15.88 6.77
CA ARG A 387 -6.79 -16.12 6.20
C ARG A 387 -6.92 -16.54 4.76
N CYS A 388 -6.09 -15.94 3.92
CA CYS A 388 -5.99 -16.28 2.50
C CYS A 388 -4.64 -16.94 2.24
N VAL A 389 -4.62 -18.07 1.52
CA VAL A 389 -3.42 -18.63 0.92
C VAL A 389 -3.53 -18.55 -0.59
N ARG A 390 -2.46 -18.06 -1.23
CA ARG A 390 -2.37 -17.95 -2.67
C ARG A 390 -1.19 -18.71 -3.24
N THR A 391 -1.45 -19.37 -4.35
CA THR A 391 -0.45 -19.87 -5.31
C THR A 391 -0.56 -19.03 -6.59
N LYS A 392 0.19 -19.35 -7.63
CA LYS A 392 0.02 -18.72 -8.95
C LYS A 392 -1.35 -19.02 -9.56
N GLU A 393 -1.94 -20.17 -9.25
CA GLU A 393 -3.17 -20.67 -9.86
C GLU A 393 -4.41 -20.51 -8.96
N TRP A 394 -4.25 -20.58 -7.65
CA TRP A 394 -5.37 -20.69 -6.71
C TRP A 394 -5.33 -19.64 -5.61
N SER A 395 -6.53 -19.17 -5.22
CA SER A 395 -6.80 -18.39 -4.00
C SER A 395 -7.76 -19.18 -3.13
N TYR A 396 -7.34 -19.48 -1.90
CA TYR A 396 -8.21 -20.12 -0.91
C TYR A 396 -8.34 -19.22 0.31
N VAL A 397 -9.57 -18.87 0.67
CA VAL A 397 -9.88 -18.03 1.84
C VAL A 397 -10.59 -18.88 2.88
N ARG A 398 -9.91 -19.07 4.01
CA ARG A 398 -10.51 -19.65 5.19
C ARG A 398 -11.29 -18.59 5.94
N ARG A 399 -12.57 -18.83 6.12
CA ARG A 399 -13.50 -17.95 6.82
C ARG A 399 -13.67 -18.34 8.30
N PRO A 400 -14.21 -17.41 9.14
CA PRO A 400 -14.56 -17.74 10.52
C PRO A 400 -15.54 -18.90 10.62
N ALA A 401 -15.53 -19.60 11.77
CA ALA A 401 -16.43 -20.72 12.00
C ALA A 401 -17.92 -20.33 11.75
N GLY A 402 -18.61 -21.14 10.98
CA GLY A 402 -20.01 -20.92 10.59
C GLY A 402 -20.19 -20.13 9.29
N GLN A 403 -19.12 -19.69 8.66
CA GLN A 403 -19.12 -19.13 7.30
C GLN A 403 -18.47 -20.12 6.34
N PRO A 404 -18.94 -20.23 5.08
CA PRO A 404 -18.31 -21.07 4.08
C PRO A 404 -16.94 -20.50 3.68
N ASP A 405 -15.96 -21.39 3.52
CA ASP A 405 -14.68 -21.04 2.90
C ASP A 405 -14.85 -20.72 1.43
N GLU A 406 -13.83 -20.13 0.83
CA GLU A 406 -13.84 -19.74 -0.59
C GLU A 406 -12.62 -20.28 -1.30
N LEU A 407 -12.80 -20.69 -2.57
CA LEU A 407 -11.73 -21.14 -3.45
C LEU A 407 -11.94 -20.61 -4.86
N TYR A 408 -10.91 -19.98 -5.43
CA TYR A 408 -10.95 -19.40 -6.76
C TYR A 408 -9.77 -19.87 -7.61
N ASN A 409 -10.05 -20.16 -8.89
CA ASN A 409 -9.01 -20.40 -9.89
C ASN A 409 -8.61 -19.07 -10.53
N LEU A 410 -7.43 -18.55 -10.19
CA LEU A 410 -6.96 -17.23 -10.62
C LEU A 410 -6.58 -17.16 -12.10
N VAL A 411 -6.40 -18.30 -12.77
CA VAL A 411 -6.11 -18.38 -14.20
C VAL A 411 -7.39 -18.27 -15.03
N GLU A 412 -8.43 -18.99 -14.63
CA GLU A 412 -9.72 -19.04 -15.32
C GLU A 412 -10.65 -17.90 -14.88
N ASP A 413 -10.58 -17.54 -13.60
CA ASP A 413 -11.39 -16.48 -12.98
C ASP A 413 -10.50 -15.51 -12.20
N PRO A 414 -9.73 -14.65 -12.86
CA PRO A 414 -8.83 -13.69 -12.21
C PRO A 414 -9.57 -12.61 -11.38
N ARG A 415 -10.89 -12.55 -11.49
CA ARG A 415 -11.74 -11.65 -10.70
C ARG A 415 -12.43 -12.33 -9.52
N GLU A 416 -12.17 -13.60 -9.28
CA GLU A 416 -12.63 -14.34 -8.11
C GLU A 416 -14.17 -14.28 -7.91
N ARG A 417 -14.91 -14.55 -9.01
CA ARG A 417 -16.39 -14.47 -9.04
C ARG A 417 -17.08 -15.79 -8.76
N VAL A 418 -16.41 -16.92 -9.05
CA VAL A 418 -16.98 -18.25 -8.96
C VAL A 418 -16.29 -19.04 -7.86
N ASN A 419 -16.97 -19.20 -6.72
CA ASN A 419 -16.43 -19.96 -5.59
C ASN A 419 -16.52 -21.48 -5.89
N LEU A 420 -15.36 -22.13 -6.00
CA LEU A 420 -15.19 -23.54 -6.35
C LEU A 420 -14.94 -24.43 -5.14
N VAL A 421 -15.16 -23.97 -3.91
CA VAL A 421 -14.79 -24.69 -2.69
C VAL A 421 -15.49 -26.04 -2.57
N ASP A 422 -16.74 -26.16 -3.02
CA ASP A 422 -17.50 -27.41 -3.00
C ASP A 422 -17.15 -28.34 -4.14
N GLU A 423 -16.82 -27.82 -5.32
CA GLU A 423 -16.45 -28.59 -6.51
C GLU A 423 -15.01 -29.10 -6.45
N ARG A 424 -14.10 -28.34 -5.84
CA ARG A 424 -12.66 -28.64 -5.78
C ARG A 424 -12.16 -28.80 -4.33
N ARG A 425 -12.85 -29.66 -3.58
CA ARG A 425 -12.49 -29.98 -2.17
C ARG A 425 -11.08 -30.52 -2.01
N ASP A 426 -10.56 -31.22 -3.02
CA ASP A 426 -9.19 -31.71 -3.08
C ASP A 426 -8.18 -30.56 -3.01
N VAL A 427 -8.39 -29.53 -3.83
CA VAL A 427 -7.55 -28.32 -3.88
C VAL A 427 -7.70 -27.52 -2.58
N ALA A 428 -8.93 -27.30 -2.11
CA ALA A 428 -9.20 -26.58 -0.87
C ALA A 428 -8.49 -27.23 0.34
N ALA A 429 -8.57 -28.56 0.49
CA ALA A 429 -7.90 -29.28 1.57
C ALA A 429 -6.38 -29.18 1.50
N ARG A 430 -5.80 -29.26 0.28
CA ARG A 430 -4.36 -29.08 0.06
C ARG A 430 -3.91 -27.68 0.47
N LEU A 431 -4.62 -26.63 0.06
CA LEU A 431 -4.27 -25.26 0.39
C LEU A 431 -4.50 -24.94 1.86
N ALA A 432 -5.57 -25.48 2.47
CA ALA A 432 -5.81 -25.38 3.90
C ALA A 432 -4.66 -25.94 4.75
N SER A 433 -3.93 -26.96 4.25
CA SER A 433 -2.78 -27.54 4.93
C SER A 433 -1.55 -26.61 4.97
N ALA A 434 -1.49 -25.57 4.12
CA ALA A 434 -0.45 -24.56 4.17
C ALA A 434 -0.55 -23.67 5.42
N PHE A 435 -1.72 -23.58 6.02
CA PHE A 435 -1.89 -22.86 7.28
C PHE A 435 -1.34 -23.67 8.45
N GLY A 436 -0.12 -23.37 8.88
CA GLY A 436 0.37 -23.88 10.13
C GLY A 436 -0.41 -23.31 11.34
N PRO A 437 -0.40 -24.00 12.50
CA PRO A 437 -1.13 -23.55 13.70
C PRO A 437 -0.72 -22.16 14.18
N GLN A 438 0.47 -21.68 13.82
CA GLN A 438 0.96 -20.35 14.14
C GLN A 438 0.10 -19.22 13.54
N PHE A 439 -0.55 -19.43 12.39
CA PHE A 439 -1.39 -18.42 11.74
C PHE A 439 -2.76 -18.23 12.39
N PHE A 440 -3.12 -19.07 13.38
CA PHE A 440 -4.40 -19.04 14.08
C PHE A 440 -4.26 -18.82 15.58
N ARG A 441 -3.06 -18.60 16.10
CA ARG A 441 -2.89 -18.27 17.51
C ARG A 441 -3.54 -16.93 17.80
N GLU A 442 -4.46 -16.89 18.74
CA GLU A 442 -5.01 -15.62 19.21
C GLU A 442 -3.89 -14.71 19.71
N PRO A 443 -3.91 -13.42 19.36
CA PRO A 443 -2.97 -12.46 19.95
C PRO A 443 -3.11 -12.49 21.46
N VAL A 444 -1.99 -12.48 22.18
CA VAL A 444 -1.97 -12.51 23.64
C VAL A 444 -2.88 -11.41 24.19
N THR A 445 -3.82 -11.77 25.04
CA THR A 445 -4.94 -10.94 25.54
C THR A 445 -4.54 -9.61 26.20
N ALA A 446 -3.26 -9.43 26.58
CA ALA A 446 -2.73 -8.17 27.11
C ALA A 446 -2.81 -7.00 26.09
N VAL A 447 -2.88 -7.30 24.79
CA VAL A 447 -2.99 -6.29 23.75
C VAL A 447 -4.43 -5.79 23.56
N LYS A 448 -5.45 -6.62 23.81
CA LYS A 448 -6.87 -6.22 23.73
C LYS A 448 -7.22 -5.07 24.68
N GLY A 449 -6.61 -5.01 25.86
CA GLY A 449 -6.83 -3.92 26.82
C GLY A 449 -6.20 -2.58 26.40
N LEU A 450 -5.10 -2.62 25.66
CA LEU A 450 -4.46 -1.43 25.07
C LEU A 450 -5.22 -0.96 23.82
N GLN A 451 -5.61 -1.88 22.94
CA GLN A 451 -6.43 -1.56 21.77
C GLN A 451 -7.76 -0.91 22.15
N ALA A 452 -8.49 -1.45 23.14
CA ALA A 452 -9.73 -0.85 23.63
C ALA A 452 -9.52 0.59 24.17
N LYS A 453 -8.37 0.88 24.80
CA LYS A 453 -8.02 2.25 25.20
C LYS A 453 -7.72 3.16 24.02
N TYR A 454 -7.12 2.63 22.94
CA TYR A 454 -6.82 3.40 21.74
C TYR A 454 -8.06 3.66 20.89
N GLU A 455 -8.96 2.68 20.76
CA GLU A 455 -10.25 2.85 20.07
C GLU A 455 -11.13 3.91 20.75
N LEU A 456 -11.15 3.95 22.08
CA LEU A 456 -11.85 5.00 22.83
C LEU A 456 -11.25 6.41 22.61
N SER A 457 -9.95 6.51 22.29
CA SER A 457 -9.33 7.80 21.97
C SER A 457 -9.63 8.29 20.55
N HIS A 458 -10.10 7.41 19.65
CA HIS A 458 -10.51 7.75 18.29
C HIS A 458 -12.00 8.15 18.18
N THR A 459 -12.81 7.76 19.18
CA THR A 459 -14.25 8.08 19.22
C THR A 459 -14.58 9.33 20.04
N GLY A 460 -13.59 9.90 20.69
CA GLY A 460 -13.75 11.04 21.59
C GLY A 460 -13.24 12.36 21.02
N LEU A 461 -13.85 12.83 19.92
CA LEU A 461 -13.94 14.28 19.59
C LEU A 461 -15.03 14.47 18.55
#